data_89ab3495626ede0e08d15001700484d5
#
_entry.id   89ab3495626ede0e08d15001700484d5
#
_cell.length_a   1.000
_cell.length_b   1.000
_cell.length_c   1.000
_cell.angle_alpha   90.00
_cell.angle_beta   90.00
_cell.angle_gamma   90.00
#
_symmetry.space_group_name_H-M   'P 1'
#
loop_
_entity.id
_entity.type
_entity.pdbx_description
1 polymer ?
#
loop_
_entity_poly.entity_id
_entity_poly.type
_entity_poly.pdbx_seq_one_letter_code
_entity_poly.pdbx_strand_id
1 'polypeptide(L)'
;YPVGRQLGETEQVKQGQAAARELTQVIRYLTEHQKQFSVNMDDYAIFGFSAGGLMTTAYSFANYEDCCHKNHLPRPKVIFPMYGLDWNIKALPEDKGLAVFSIVGRGDEFGFANVEDKLPELEKVLGKENVSVRIVDGLGHGFGIGNETKVKNWLQEAVSFWEAHR
;
A
#
# COMPACT_ATOMS: atom_id res chain seq x y z
N TYR A 1 -0.73 16.37 8.14
CA TYR A 1 0.10 16.35 6.90
C TYR A 1 -0.22 17.62 6.11
N PRO A 2 0.75 18.46 5.73
CA PRO A 2 0.46 19.59 4.87
C PRO A 2 0.16 19.11 3.45
N VAL A 3 -1.09 18.95 3.13
CA VAL A 3 -1.59 18.69 1.79
C VAL A 3 -1.55 20.01 1.03
N GLY A 4 -0.76 20.12 -0.02
CA GLY A 4 -0.86 21.26 -0.93
C GLY A 4 0.43 21.90 -1.47
N ARG A 5 1.60 21.33 -1.22
CA ARG A 5 2.82 21.72 -1.95
C ARG A 5 3.36 20.53 -2.73
N GLN A 6 3.59 20.70 -4.01
CA GLN A 6 4.47 19.79 -4.74
C GLN A 6 5.85 19.85 -4.06
N LEU A 7 6.13 18.82 -3.29
CA LEU A 7 7.42 18.67 -2.62
C LEU A 7 8.44 18.18 -3.65
N GLY A 8 9.68 18.64 -3.56
CA GLY A 8 10.76 18.07 -4.34
C GLY A 8 10.94 16.57 -3.96
N GLU A 9 11.43 15.75 -4.89
CA GLU A 9 11.61 14.30 -4.74
C GLU A 9 12.32 13.93 -3.41
N THR A 10 13.37 14.68 -3.03
CA THR A 10 14.10 14.44 -1.77
C THR A 10 13.23 14.65 -0.53
N GLU A 11 12.31 15.59 -0.57
CA GLU A 11 11.42 15.88 0.57
C GLU A 11 10.30 14.84 0.66
N GLN A 12 9.78 14.38 -0.48
CA GLN A 12 8.81 13.29 -0.53
C GLN A 12 9.39 11.99 0.07
N VAL A 13 10.63 11.65 -0.28
CA VAL A 13 11.33 10.49 0.28
C VAL A 13 11.49 10.60 1.79
N LYS A 14 11.91 11.76 2.31
CA LYS A 14 12.05 11.99 3.76
C LYS A 14 10.71 11.86 4.48
N GLN A 15 9.65 12.40 3.92
CA GLN A 15 8.31 12.29 4.50
C GLN A 15 7.79 10.84 4.47
N GLY A 16 8.01 10.10 3.39
CA GLY A 16 7.70 8.68 3.30
C GLY A 16 8.44 7.86 4.36
N GLN A 17 9.72 8.12 4.58
CA GLN A 17 10.52 7.47 5.62
C GLN A 17 10.05 7.82 7.04
N ALA A 18 9.68 9.08 7.29
CA ALA A 18 9.14 9.49 8.58
C ALA A 18 7.80 8.78 8.85
N ALA A 19 6.90 8.78 7.89
CA ALA A 19 5.61 8.12 7.99
C ALA A 19 5.74 6.59 8.17
N ALA A 20 6.69 5.95 7.47
CA ALA A 20 6.97 4.53 7.65
C ALA A 20 7.46 4.22 9.07
N ARG A 21 8.29 5.08 9.68
CA ARG A 21 8.71 4.93 11.09
C ARG A 21 7.56 5.08 12.07
N GLU A 22 6.64 6.02 11.83
CA GLU A 22 5.43 6.18 12.66
C GLU A 22 4.55 4.93 12.56
N LEU A 23 4.33 4.43 11.35
CA LEU A 23 3.57 3.19 11.14
C LEU A 23 4.25 1.99 11.83
N THR A 24 5.58 1.93 11.84
CA THR A 24 6.34 0.92 12.60
C THR A 24 5.98 0.91 14.09
N GLN A 25 5.83 2.10 14.72
CA GLN A 25 5.43 2.18 16.13
C GLN A 25 4.00 1.66 16.35
N VAL A 26 3.08 1.98 15.44
CA VAL A 26 1.70 1.47 15.51
C VAL A 26 1.67 -0.06 15.39
N ILE A 27 2.38 -0.63 14.40
CA ILE A 27 2.44 -2.08 14.21
C ILE A 27 3.07 -2.77 15.42
N ARG A 28 4.16 -2.22 15.97
CA ARG A 28 4.77 -2.73 17.20
C ARG A 28 3.78 -2.76 18.36
N TYR A 29 3.11 -1.65 18.60
CA TYR A 29 2.13 -1.53 19.67
C TYR A 29 1.00 -2.55 19.53
N LEU A 30 0.45 -2.71 18.34
CA LEU A 30 -0.59 -3.71 18.06
C LEU A 30 -0.05 -5.14 18.24
N THR A 31 1.18 -5.43 17.81
CA THR A 31 1.82 -6.73 17.97
C THR A 31 2.02 -7.09 19.44
N GLU A 32 2.45 -6.15 20.26
CA GLU A 32 2.63 -6.34 21.70
C GLU A 32 1.30 -6.49 22.45
N HIS A 33 0.22 -5.92 21.92
CA HIS A 33 -1.09 -5.85 22.58
C HIS A 33 -2.19 -6.63 21.84
N GLN A 34 -1.82 -7.63 21.02
CA GLN A 34 -2.75 -8.41 20.18
C GLN A 34 -3.97 -8.93 20.95
N LYS A 35 -3.75 -9.45 22.16
CA LYS A 35 -4.84 -9.99 22.99
C LYS A 35 -5.81 -8.90 23.45
N GLN A 36 -5.30 -7.73 23.80
CA GLN A 36 -6.10 -6.58 24.26
C GLN A 36 -7.04 -6.09 23.14
N PHE A 37 -6.55 -6.06 21.91
CA PHE A 37 -7.31 -5.56 20.74
C PHE A 37 -8.03 -6.67 19.98
N SER A 38 -7.87 -7.93 20.37
CA SER A 38 -8.42 -9.09 19.66
C SER A 38 -8.04 -9.11 18.18
N VAL A 39 -6.79 -8.78 17.86
CA VAL A 39 -6.23 -8.77 16.51
C VAL A 39 -5.20 -9.87 16.32
N ASN A 40 -5.08 -10.38 15.11
CA ASN A 40 -4.03 -11.31 14.71
C ASN A 40 -3.02 -10.58 13.82
N MET A 41 -1.86 -10.27 14.38
CA MET A 41 -0.81 -9.55 13.66
C MET A 41 0.05 -10.45 12.75
N ASP A 42 -0.12 -11.75 12.80
CA ASP A 42 0.48 -12.68 11.81
C ASP A 42 -0.33 -12.73 10.50
N ASP A 43 -1.55 -12.20 10.54
CA ASP A 43 -2.48 -12.17 9.41
C ASP A 43 -3.21 -10.81 9.39
N TYR A 44 -2.51 -9.77 8.95
CA TYR A 44 -3.09 -8.44 8.84
C TYR A 44 -2.86 -7.81 7.48
N ALA A 45 -3.67 -6.83 7.16
CA ALA A 45 -3.57 -6.00 5.97
C ALA A 45 -3.52 -4.52 6.34
N ILE A 46 -2.96 -3.70 5.45
CA ILE A 46 -2.93 -2.24 5.63
C ILE A 46 -3.66 -1.58 4.46
N PHE A 47 -4.63 -0.74 4.80
CA PHE A 47 -5.27 0.16 3.85
C PHE A 47 -4.67 1.56 3.96
N GLY A 48 -4.33 2.14 2.81
CA GLY A 48 -3.89 3.52 2.70
C GLY A 48 -4.52 4.20 1.50
N PHE A 49 -5.00 5.42 1.69
CA PHE A 49 -5.62 6.23 0.64
C PHE A 49 -4.77 7.45 0.33
N SER A 50 -4.49 7.75 -0.94
CA SER A 50 -3.70 8.91 -1.35
C SER A 50 -2.34 8.93 -0.63
N ALA A 51 -2.04 9.94 0.17
CA ALA A 51 -0.83 10.00 0.99
C ALA A 51 -0.67 8.78 1.92
N GLY A 52 -1.78 8.21 2.43
CA GLY A 52 -1.78 6.95 3.19
C GLY A 52 -1.36 5.75 2.33
N GLY A 53 -1.68 5.73 1.05
CA GLY A 53 -1.21 4.73 0.09
C GLY A 53 0.31 4.80 -0.10
N LEU A 54 0.87 6.00 -0.26
CA LEU A 54 2.32 6.21 -0.29
C LEU A 54 3.02 5.71 0.98
N MET A 55 2.42 6.01 2.14
CA MET A 55 2.92 5.56 3.45
C MET A 55 2.91 4.04 3.58
N THR A 56 1.83 3.39 3.15
CA THR A 56 1.68 1.94 3.13
C THR A 56 2.74 1.29 2.24
N THR A 57 2.97 1.85 1.07
CA THR A 57 3.99 1.39 0.12
C THR A 57 5.40 1.62 0.67
N ALA A 58 5.66 2.80 1.24
CA ALA A 58 6.96 3.11 1.84
C ALA A 58 7.32 2.16 2.98
N TYR A 59 6.35 1.82 3.84
CA TYR A 59 6.52 0.84 4.92
C TYR A 59 6.83 -0.56 4.39
N SER A 60 6.05 -1.02 3.41
CA SER A 60 6.08 -2.42 2.98
C SER A 60 7.16 -2.73 1.95
N PHE A 61 7.70 -1.72 1.25
CA PHE A 61 8.72 -1.87 0.20
C PHE A 61 10.01 -1.10 0.55
N ALA A 62 10.02 0.23 0.40
CA ALA A 62 11.24 1.01 0.45
C ALA A 62 11.95 0.94 1.80
N ASN A 63 11.20 0.78 2.88
CA ASN A 63 11.72 0.75 4.25
C ASN A 63 11.46 -0.60 4.96
N TYR A 64 11.11 -1.65 4.22
CA TYR A 64 10.79 -2.96 4.80
C TYR A 64 11.89 -3.46 5.73
N GLU A 65 13.15 -3.39 5.30
CA GLU A 65 14.30 -3.84 6.09
C GLU A 65 14.38 -3.11 7.44
N ASP A 66 14.23 -1.79 7.43
CA ASP A 66 14.36 -0.97 8.64
C ASP A 66 13.09 -0.94 9.49
N CYS A 67 11.92 -1.08 8.87
CA CYS A 67 10.64 -0.98 9.57
C CYS A 67 10.13 -2.32 10.10
N CYS A 68 10.28 -3.39 9.33
CA CYS A 68 9.77 -4.71 9.67
C CYS A 68 10.88 -5.67 10.10
N HIS A 69 11.80 -6.00 9.19
CA HIS A 69 12.76 -7.08 9.38
C HIS A 69 13.69 -6.86 10.59
N LYS A 70 14.39 -5.73 10.65
CA LYS A 70 15.28 -5.41 11.78
C LYS A 70 14.54 -5.24 13.12
N ASN A 71 13.26 -4.95 13.08
CA ASN A 71 12.43 -4.82 14.28
C ASN A 71 11.72 -6.10 14.68
N HIS A 72 11.92 -7.20 13.94
CA HIS A 72 11.22 -8.49 14.16
C HIS A 72 9.69 -8.32 14.19
N LEU A 73 9.16 -7.40 13.39
CA LEU A 73 7.72 -7.17 13.28
C LEU A 73 7.13 -8.00 12.15
N PRO A 74 5.91 -8.50 12.31
CA PRO A 74 5.22 -9.21 11.24
C PRO A 74 5.01 -8.28 10.05
N ARG A 75 5.09 -8.84 8.84
CA ARG A 75 4.80 -8.15 7.60
C ARG A 75 3.31 -8.25 7.30
N PRO A 76 2.66 -7.21 6.73
CA PRO A 76 1.30 -7.36 6.24
C PRO A 76 1.25 -8.43 5.14
N LYS A 77 0.18 -9.23 5.11
CA LYS A 77 -0.07 -10.18 4.02
C LYS A 77 -0.48 -9.46 2.75
N VAL A 78 -1.30 -8.44 2.89
CA VAL A 78 -1.79 -7.62 1.78
C VAL A 78 -1.68 -6.14 2.12
N ILE A 79 -1.33 -5.34 1.13
CA ILE A 79 -1.45 -3.89 1.19
C ILE A 79 -2.43 -3.38 0.15
N PHE A 80 -3.16 -2.33 0.54
CA PHE A 80 -4.17 -1.66 -0.28
C PHE A 80 -3.82 -0.18 -0.46
N PRO A 81 -2.79 0.16 -1.27
CA PRO A 81 -2.42 1.54 -1.56
C PRO A 81 -3.38 2.14 -2.60
N MET A 82 -4.59 2.52 -2.17
CA MET A 82 -5.62 3.04 -3.05
C MET A 82 -5.26 4.45 -3.56
N TYR A 83 -5.23 4.65 -4.87
CA TYR A 83 -4.81 5.89 -5.55
C TYR A 83 -3.62 6.59 -4.89
N GLY A 84 -2.60 5.79 -4.54
CA GLY A 84 -1.41 6.23 -3.82
C GLY A 84 -0.28 5.20 -3.84
N LEU A 85 -0.23 4.33 -4.83
CA LEU A 85 0.85 3.36 -4.99
C LEU A 85 2.12 4.07 -5.46
N ASP A 86 3.16 4.04 -4.64
CA ASP A 86 4.49 4.54 -4.99
C ASP A 86 5.34 3.42 -5.60
N TRP A 87 5.98 3.72 -6.72
CA TRP A 87 6.74 2.78 -7.52
C TRP A 87 8.23 2.74 -7.21
N ASN A 88 8.72 3.44 -6.21
CA ASN A 88 10.09 3.28 -5.72
C ASN A 88 10.27 1.92 -5.01
N ILE A 89 9.84 0.86 -5.70
CA ILE A 89 9.99 -0.53 -5.28
C ILE A 89 11.44 -0.91 -5.50
N LYS A 90 12.24 -0.77 -4.46
CA LYS A 90 13.51 -1.49 -4.43
C LYS A 90 13.17 -2.98 -4.39
N ALA A 91 13.85 -3.77 -5.22
CA ALA A 91 13.69 -5.21 -5.22
C ALA A 91 13.65 -5.72 -3.77
N LEU A 92 12.52 -6.28 -3.37
CA LEU A 92 12.44 -6.98 -2.11
C LEU A 92 13.35 -8.20 -2.20
N PRO A 93 14.07 -8.56 -1.15
CA PRO A 93 14.68 -9.87 -1.06
C PRO A 93 13.58 -10.90 -1.33
N GLU A 94 13.92 -12.06 -1.84
CA GLU A 94 13.08 -13.14 -2.42
C GLU A 94 11.77 -13.53 -1.69
N ASP A 95 11.36 -12.75 -0.71
CA ASP A 95 10.16 -12.95 0.08
C ASP A 95 8.89 -12.54 -0.72
N LYS A 96 8.29 -13.52 -1.35
CA LYS A 96 7.04 -13.41 -2.11
C LYS A 96 5.78 -13.34 -1.23
N GLY A 97 5.92 -13.12 0.07
CA GLY A 97 4.82 -13.17 1.03
C GLY A 97 3.93 -11.93 1.09
N LEU A 98 4.10 -10.93 0.21
CA LEU A 98 3.28 -9.73 0.17
C LEU A 98 2.41 -9.72 -1.09
N ALA A 99 1.12 -9.42 -0.92
CA ALA A 99 0.22 -9.15 -2.03
C ALA A 99 -0.21 -7.67 -2.06
N VAL A 100 -0.51 -7.17 -3.25
CA VAL A 100 -0.90 -5.77 -3.51
C VAL A 100 -2.22 -5.72 -4.27
N PHE A 101 -3.19 -5.03 -3.70
CA PHE A 101 -4.41 -4.65 -4.40
C PHE A 101 -4.51 -3.14 -4.46
N SER A 102 -4.64 -2.57 -5.65
CA SER A 102 -4.75 -1.11 -5.82
C SER A 102 -5.72 -0.76 -6.94
N ILE A 103 -6.40 0.36 -6.78
CA ILE A 103 -7.20 0.97 -7.83
C ILE A 103 -6.78 2.42 -7.97
N VAL A 104 -6.62 2.86 -9.21
CA VAL A 104 -6.28 4.24 -9.56
C VAL A 104 -7.10 4.71 -10.76
N GLY A 105 -7.47 5.97 -10.77
CA GLY A 105 -8.10 6.59 -11.93
C GLY A 105 -7.08 6.92 -13.01
N ARG A 106 -7.39 6.67 -14.30
CA ARG A 106 -6.52 7.12 -15.42
C ARG A 106 -6.42 8.65 -15.46
N GLY A 107 -7.44 9.35 -15.00
CA GLY A 107 -7.47 10.82 -14.89
C GLY A 107 -7.01 11.35 -13.53
N ASP A 108 -6.27 10.55 -12.76
CA ASP A 108 -5.73 10.99 -11.48
C ASP A 108 -4.72 12.12 -11.67
N GLU A 109 -5.05 13.31 -11.16
CA GLU A 109 -4.28 14.55 -11.32
C GLU A 109 -2.94 14.55 -10.58
N PHE A 110 -2.74 13.61 -9.65
CA PHE A 110 -1.47 13.42 -8.95
C PHE A 110 -0.53 12.43 -9.66
N GLY A 111 -0.91 11.95 -10.85
CA GLY A 111 -0.06 11.12 -11.69
C GLY A 111 0.06 9.67 -11.28
N PHE A 112 -0.77 9.19 -10.37
CA PHE A 112 -0.75 7.78 -9.93
C PHE A 112 -1.14 6.78 -11.02
N ALA A 113 -1.72 7.23 -12.13
CA ALA A 113 -2.03 6.38 -13.28
C ALA A 113 -0.79 5.89 -14.05
N ASN A 114 0.38 6.52 -13.84
CA ASN A 114 1.65 6.11 -14.48
C ASN A 114 2.17 4.74 -13.99
N VAL A 115 1.36 4.05 -13.21
CA VAL A 115 1.60 2.69 -12.73
C VAL A 115 1.66 1.66 -13.87
N GLU A 116 1.04 1.90 -15.01
CA GLU A 116 0.94 0.97 -16.12
C GLU A 116 2.33 0.47 -16.58
N ASP A 117 3.28 1.39 -16.73
CA ASP A 117 4.61 1.08 -17.23
C ASP A 117 5.44 0.24 -16.26
N LYS A 118 5.08 0.23 -14.98
CA LYS A 118 5.83 -0.45 -13.90
C LYS A 118 5.14 -1.71 -13.39
N LEU A 119 3.92 -1.96 -13.80
CA LEU A 119 3.17 -3.13 -13.39
C LEU A 119 3.91 -4.45 -13.67
N PRO A 120 4.56 -4.63 -14.85
CA PRO A 120 5.32 -5.86 -15.11
C PRO A 120 6.49 -6.06 -14.15
N GLU A 121 7.13 -4.99 -13.66
CA GLU A 121 8.20 -5.07 -12.68
C GLU A 121 7.66 -5.50 -11.31
N LEU A 122 6.54 -4.94 -10.88
CA LEU A 122 5.84 -5.33 -9.65
C LEU A 122 5.42 -6.81 -9.68
N GLU A 123 4.80 -7.25 -10.78
CA GLU A 123 4.41 -8.65 -10.99
C GLU A 123 5.62 -9.60 -10.97
N LYS A 124 6.76 -9.17 -11.52
CA LYS A 124 8.00 -9.96 -11.49
C LYS A 124 8.54 -10.14 -10.08
N VAL A 125 8.48 -9.09 -9.24
CA VAL A 125 8.99 -9.12 -7.87
C VAL A 125 8.09 -9.92 -6.94
N LEU A 126 6.78 -9.69 -6.99
CA LEU A 126 5.81 -10.28 -6.06
C LEU A 126 5.20 -11.60 -6.54
N GLY A 127 5.25 -11.87 -7.84
CA GLY A 127 4.42 -12.88 -8.50
C GLY A 127 3.12 -12.27 -9.03
N LYS A 128 2.72 -12.65 -10.22
CA LYS A 128 1.53 -12.10 -10.88
C LYS A 128 0.24 -12.37 -10.10
N GLU A 129 0.16 -13.52 -9.45
CA GLU A 129 -0.95 -13.94 -8.59
C GLU A 129 -1.13 -13.05 -7.35
N ASN A 130 -0.07 -12.37 -6.92
CA ASN A 130 -0.05 -11.50 -5.75
C ASN A 130 -0.29 -10.02 -6.09
N VAL A 131 -0.59 -9.70 -7.35
CA VAL A 131 -0.74 -8.32 -7.81
C VAL A 131 -2.08 -8.11 -8.49
N SER A 132 -2.90 -7.24 -7.93
CA SER A 132 -4.15 -6.78 -8.52
C SER A 132 -4.16 -5.26 -8.57
N VAL A 133 -3.71 -4.69 -9.68
CA VAL A 133 -3.71 -3.23 -9.90
C VAL A 133 -4.63 -2.90 -11.06
N ARG A 134 -5.62 -2.06 -10.80
CA ARG A 134 -6.65 -1.69 -11.78
C ARG A 134 -6.62 -0.19 -12.07
N ILE A 135 -6.46 0.16 -13.34
CA ILE A 135 -6.51 1.54 -13.83
C ILE A 135 -7.87 1.75 -14.49
N VAL A 136 -8.64 2.72 -14.00
CA VAL A 136 -10.04 2.90 -14.36
C VAL A 136 -10.27 4.23 -15.09
N ASP A 137 -10.75 4.15 -16.31
CA ASP A 137 -11.08 5.33 -17.13
C ASP A 137 -12.25 6.13 -16.54
N GLY A 138 -12.06 7.45 -16.45
CA GLY A 138 -13.05 8.39 -15.93
C GLY A 138 -13.19 8.37 -14.42
N LEU A 139 -12.29 7.70 -13.72
CA LEU A 139 -12.16 7.79 -12.26
C LEU A 139 -11.08 8.83 -11.95
N GLY A 140 -11.41 9.81 -11.09
CA GLY A 140 -10.46 10.79 -10.58
C GLY A 140 -9.80 10.35 -9.29
N HIS A 141 -9.00 11.24 -8.70
CA HIS A 141 -8.41 11.04 -7.39
C HIS A 141 -9.49 11.04 -6.29
N GLY A 142 -9.24 10.33 -5.19
CA GLY A 142 -10.06 10.46 -3.98
C GLY A 142 -11.46 9.86 -4.06
N PHE A 143 -11.66 8.81 -4.86
CA PHE A 143 -12.99 8.18 -5.05
C PHE A 143 -13.55 7.50 -3.77
N GLY A 144 -12.78 7.41 -2.68
CA GLY A 144 -13.23 6.84 -1.40
C GLY A 144 -13.74 5.41 -1.54
N ILE A 145 -14.95 5.14 -1.02
CA ILE A 145 -15.59 3.82 -1.14
C ILE A 145 -16.18 3.55 -2.54
N GLY A 146 -16.05 4.49 -3.46
CA GLY A 146 -16.42 4.31 -4.87
C GLY A 146 -17.92 4.32 -5.15
N ASN A 147 -18.77 4.78 -4.22
CA ASN A 147 -20.21 4.93 -4.44
C ASN A 147 -20.46 5.75 -5.70
N GLU A 148 -21.45 5.33 -6.51
CA GLU A 148 -21.81 5.98 -7.78
C GLU A 148 -20.69 6.01 -8.83
N THR A 149 -19.62 5.24 -8.64
CA THR A 149 -18.53 5.10 -9.58
C THR A 149 -18.47 3.71 -10.22
N LYS A 150 -17.58 3.54 -11.20
CA LYS A 150 -17.29 2.22 -11.81
C LYS A 150 -16.67 1.21 -10.85
N VAL A 151 -16.27 1.65 -9.65
CA VAL A 151 -15.58 0.84 -8.65
C VAL A 151 -16.40 0.64 -7.36
N LYS A 152 -17.71 0.82 -7.41
CA LYS A 152 -18.61 0.75 -6.25
C LYS A 152 -18.50 -0.53 -5.38
N ASN A 153 -17.98 -1.62 -5.92
CA ASN A 153 -17.86 -2.91 -5.24
C ASN A 153 -16.41 -3.23 -4.80
N TRP A 154 -15.49 -2.27 -4.92
CA TRP A 154 -14.08 -2.56 -4.72
C TRP A 154 -13.74 -3.06 -3.31
N LEU A 155 -14.49 -2.66 -2.29
CA LEU A 155 -14.29 -3.15 -0.91
C LEU A 155 -14.51 -4.66 -0.82
N GLN A 156 -15.56 -5.18 -1.47
CA GLN A 156 -15.83 -6.61 -1.51
C GLN A 156 -14.70 -7.36 -2.23
N GLU A 157 -14.24 -6.80 -3.35
CA GLU A 157 -13.11 -7.36 -4.12
C GLU A 157 -11.82 -7.35 -3.28
N ALA A 158 -11.55 -6.27 -2.53
CA ALA A 158 -10.40 -6.15 -1.64
C ALA A 158 -10.45 -7.19 -0.50
N VAL A 159 -11.62 -7.39 0.12
CA VAL A 159 -11.79 -8.43 1.16
C VAL A 159 -11.54 -9.81 0.58
N SER A 160 -12.14 -10.14 -0.56
CA SER A 160 -11.93 -11.43 -1.23
C SER A 160 -10.45 -11.64 -1.61
N PHE A 161 -9.78 -10.59 -2.07
CA PHE A 161 -8.35 -10.63 -2.36
C PHE A 161 -7.51 -10.90 -1.10
N TRP A 162 -7.81 -10.24 0.01
CA TRP A 162 -7.12 -10.51 1.27
C TRP A 162 -7.36 -11.94 1.75
N GLU A 163 -8.60 -12.42 1.72
CA GLU A 163 -8.94 -13.80 2.14
C GLU A 163 -8.20 -14.87 1.33
N ALA A 164 -7.89 -14.58 0.07
CA ALA A 164 -7.11 -15.48 -0.78
C ALA A 164 -5.60 -15.48 -0.50
N HIS A 165 -5.07 -14.48 0.23
CA HIS A 165 -3.64 -14.27 0.44
C HIS A 165 -3.19 -14.30 1.92
N ARG A 166 -4.11 -14.52 2.82
CA ARG A 166 -3.82 -14.65 4.27
C ARG A 166 -3.40 -16.05 4.68
#